data_2c3707ad978ba4cddce7481c27c9af8b
#
_entry.id   2c3707ad978ba4cddce7481c27c9af8b
#
_cell.length_a   1.000
_cell.length_b   1.000
_cell.length_c   1.000
_cell.angle_alpha   90.00
_cell.angle_beta   90.00
_cell.angle_gamma   90.00
#
_symmetry.space_group_name_H-M   'P 1'
#
loop_
_entity.id
_entity.type
_entity.pdbx_description
1 polymer ?
#
loop_
_entity_poly.entity_id
_entity_poly.type
_entity_poly.pdbx_seq_one_letter_code
_entity_poly.pdbx_strand_id
1 'polypeptide(L)'
;MKILLDADGSPVREITERLCKKYAAKLIIVKNYTQEFASIYGEIVNVDISKESADLYIANHAKKDDLIITNDKGLSSLGLSKKAMVMDFQGNFIDDDNIMEMLESRHFKRKMRERQIYFNIAKRDNVADCDFYKALKKFLEENKMLTLFVSSLCPDCPPAIAEVKEKNLDCEIVDITGSMANLKRFLKERDFSESFDEIVEKNRVGVPALMRGDEFYFFDGNLDEFLEG
;
A
#
# COMPACT_ATOMS: atom_id res chain seq x y z
N MET A 1 2.91 -6.90 1.62
CA MET A 1 1.72 -6.21 1.04
C MET A 1 2.15 -5.29 -0.09
N LYS A 2 1.39 -5.21 -1.18
CA LYS A 2 1.53 -4.20 -2.24
C LYS A 2 0.17 -3.64 -2.61
N ILE A 3 0.18 -2.46 -3.21
CA ILE A 3 -1.03 -1.80 -3.71
C ILE A 3 -1.04 -1.90 -5.23
N LEU A 4 -2.14 -2.38 -5.77
CA LEU A 4 -2.40 -2.51 -7.21
C LEU A 4 -3.47 -1.48 -7.58
N LEU A 5 -3.09 -0.45 -8.32
CA LEU A 5 -4.01 0.58 -8.78
C LEU A 5 -4.41 0.32 -10.23
N ASP A 6 -5.71 0.10 -10.43
CA ASP A 6 -6.33 0.18 -11.75
C ASP A 6 -6.38 1.66 -12.16
N ALA A 7 -5.53 2.02 -13.13
CA ALA A 7 -5.41 3.41 -13.56
C ALA A 7 -6.41 3.79 -14.65
N ASP A 8 -7.22 2.85 -15.14
CA ASP A 8 -8.21 3.14 -16.20
C ASP A 8 -9.31 4.06 -15.65
N GLY A 9 -9.23 5.33 -16.07
CA GLY A 9 -10.15 6.38 -15.59
C GLY A 9 -10.03 6.70 -14.09
N SER A 10 -8.92 6.35 -13.44
CA SER A 10 -8.73 6.57 -12.01
C SER A 10 -8.50 8.04 -11.66
N PRO A 11 -9.43 8.69 -10.93
CA PRO A 11 -9.26 10.06 -10.47
C PRO A 11 -8.35 10.15 -9.24
N VAL A 12 -8.06 9.02 -8.57
CA VAL A 12 -7.34 8.96 -7.28
C VAL A 12 -5.84 8.63 -7.42
N ARG A 13 -5.35 8.51 -8.66
CA ARG A 13 -3.96 8.13 -8.94
C ARG A 13 -2.95 8.99 -8.19
N GLU A 14 -3.03 10.31 -8.30
CA GLU A 14 -2.06 11.22 -7.68
C GLU A 14 -2.10 11.15 -6.15
N ILE A 15 -3.29 11.01 -5.57
CA ILE A 15 -3.46 10.84 -4.12
C ILE A 15 -2.80 9.54 -3.67
N THR A 16 -3.04 8.45 -4.40
CA THR A 16 -2.46 7.13 -4.13
C THR A 16 -0.94 7.17 -4.20
N GLU A 17 -0.37 7.74 -5.27
CA GLU A 17 1.08 7.88 -5.44
C GLU A 17 1.73 8.66 -4.29
N ARG A 18 1.13 9.80 -3.90
CA ARG A 18 1.66 10.64 -2.81
C ARG A 18 1.63 9.91 -1.46
N LEU A 19 0.54 9.22 -1.15
CA LEU A 19 0.41 8.46 0.08
C LEU A 19 1.36 7.26 0.08
N CYS A 20 1.39 6.46 -0.99
CA CYS A 20 2.32 5.34 -1.08
C CYS A 20 3.78 5.77 -0.95
N LYS A 21 4.15 6.92 -1.55
CA LYS A 21 5.48 7.51 -1.40
C LYS A 21 5.77 7.90 0.04
N LYS A 22 4.80 8.53 0.73
CA LYS A 22 4.95 8.96 2.12
C LYS A 22 5.14 7.77 3.07
N TYR A 23 4.38 6.68 2.85
CA TYR A 23 4.42 5.50 3.71
C TYR A 23 5.35 4.38 3.19
N ALA A 24 6.16 4.66 2.16
CA ALA A 24 7.06 3.71 1.51
C ALA A 24 6.36 2.41 1.05
N ALA A 25 5.05 2.47 0.78
CA ALA A 25 4.26 1.33 0.36
C ALA A 25 4.52 1.00 -1.11
N LYS A 26 4.70 -0.29 -1.43
CA LYS A 26 4.90 -0.72 -2.81
C LYS A 26 3.65 -0.49 -3.65
N LEU A 27 3.76 0.34 -4.68
CA LEU A 27 2.67 0.68 -5.60
C LEU A 27 2.96 0.17 -7.01
N ILE A 28 2.00 -0.54 -7.59
CA ILE A 28 1.97 -0.93 -9.00
C ILE A 28 0.77 -0.28 -9.65
N ILE A 29 1.01 0.52 -10.68
CA ILE A 29 -0.01 1.23 -11.44
C ILE A 29 -0.18 0.51 -12.77
N VAL A 30 -1.34 -0.10 -12.96
CA VAL A 30 -1.66 -0.84 -14.18
C VAL A 30 -2.47 0.06 -15.11
N LYS A 31 -1.98 0.26 -16.33
CA LYS A 31 -2.63 1.09 -17.35
C LYS A 31 -2.54 0.46 -18.74
N ASN A 32 -3.44 0.82 -19.63
CA ASN A 32 -3.33 0.48 -21.03
C ASN A 32 -2.37 1.44 -21.77
N TYR A 33 -1.87 1.04 -22.94
CA TYR A 33 -0.94 1.85 -23.74
C TYR A 33 -1.50 3.19 -24.24
N THR A 34 -2.82 3.40 -24.24
CA THR A 34 -3.44 4.65 -24.67
C THR A 34 -3.34 5.78 -23.66
N GLN A 35 -2.98 5.45 -22.41
CA GLN A 35 -2.86 6.44 -21.35
C GLN A 35 -1.41 6.90 -21.22
N GLU A 36 -1.16 8.16 -21.52
CA GLU A 36 0.16 8.77 -21.38
C GLU A 36 0.23 9.59 -20.08
N PHE A 37 0.90 9.06 -19.09
CA PHE A 37 1.31 9.79 -17.89
C PHE A 37 2.58 9.19 -17.30
N ALA A 38 3.37 10.01 -16.61
CA ALA A 38 4.49 9.57 -15.81
C ALA A 38 4.04 9.37 -14.35
N SER A 39 4.61 8.37 -13.68
CA SER A 39 4.43 8.19 -12.23
C SER A 39 5.48 8.98 -11.46
N ILE A 40 5.08 9.58 -10.35
CA ILE A 40 5.98 10.23 -9.38
C ILE A 40 6.51 9.24 -8.35
N TYR A 41 5.83 8.09 -8.24
CA TYR A 41 6.20 7.04 -7.28
C TYR A 41 5.66 5.70 -7.72
N GLY A 42 5.61 4.82 -8.02
CA GLY A 42 5.03 3.52 -8.37
C GLY A 42 5.62 2.97 -9.66
N GLU A 43 5.61 1.67 -9.72
CA GLU A 43 5.96 0.94 -10.93
C GLU A 43 4.79 0.99 -11.91
N ILE A 44 5.02 1.47 -13.12
CA ILE A 44 4.00 1.46 -14.18
C ILE A 44 4.09 0.16 -14.95
N VAL A 45 2.97 -0.54 -15.04
CA VAL A 45 2.79 -1.69 -15.91
C VAL A 45 1.84 -1.33 -17.04
N ASN A 46 2.35 -1.40 -18.27
CA ASN A 46 1.55 -1.20 -19.46
C ASN A 46 1.00 -2.53 -19.95
N VAL A 47 -0.30 -2.59 -20.16
CA VAL A 47 -1.00 -3.76 -20.71
C VAL A 47 -1.66 -3.45 -22.04
N ASP A 48 -2.04 -4.47 -22.78
CA ASP A 48 -2.68 -4.32 -24.08
C ASP A 48 -4.02 -3.55 -23.98
N ILE A 49 -4.46 -2.99 -25.12
CA ILE A 49 -5.65 -2.13 -25.21
C ILE A 49 -6.97 -2.88 -25.00
N SER A 50 -6.94 -4.20 -24.83
CA SER A 50 -8.18 -4.95 -24.56
C SER A 50 -8.76 -4.54 -23.20
N LYS A 51 -10.08 -4.45 -23.11
CA LYS A 51 -10.80 -4.01 -21.90
C LYS A 51 -10.52 -4.86 -20.65
N GLU A 52 -10.05 -6.06 -20.83
CA GLU A 52 -9.82 -7.03 -19.74
C GLU A 52 -8.34 -7.22 -19.39
N SER A 53 -7.41 -6.61 -20.15
CA SER A 53 -5.98 -6.82 -19.94
C SER A 53 -5.50 -6.30 -18.58
N ALA A 54 -5.97 -5.13 -18.16
CA ALA A 54 -5.63 -4.55 -16.85
C ALA A 54 -6.22 -5.38 -15.72
N ASP A 55 -7.50 -5.76 -15.84
CA ASP A 55 -8.20 -6.58 -14.85
C ASP A 55 -7.52 -7.94 -14.67
N LEU A 56 -7.19 -8.61 -15.78
CA LEU A 56 -6.49 -9.90 -15.76
C LEU A 56 -5.08 -9.78 -15.17
N TYR A 57 -4.35 -8.71 -15.51
CA TYR A 57 -3.04 -8.48 -14.93
C TYR A 57 -3.14 -8.32 -13.41
N ILE A 58 -4.01 -7.43 -12.94
CA ILE A 58 -4.21 -7.17 -11.51
C ILE A 58 -4.65 -8.45 -10.79
N ALA A 59 -5.68 -9.13 -11.30
CA ALA A 59 -6.19 -10.37 -10.71
C ALA A 59 -5.14 -11.48 -10.63
N ASN A 60 -4.26 -11.61 -11.64
CA ASN A 60 -3.21 -12.63 -11.64
C ASN A 60 -2.02 -12.29 -10.73
N HIS A 61 -1.78 -11.02 -10.46
CA HIS A 61 -0.66 -10.58 -9.65
C HIS A 61 -1.05 -10.22 -8.21
N ALA A 62 -2.34 -10.06 -7.92
CA ALA A 62 -2.84 -9.88 -6.58
C ALA A 62 -2.64 -11.14 -5.74
N LYS A 63 -2.22 -10.95 -4.50
CA LYS A 63 -2.08 -11.98 -3.48
C LYS A 63 -2.95 -11.65 -2.28
N LYS A 64 -3.07 -12.63 -1.38
CA LYS A 64 -3.64 -12.38 -0.05
C LYS A 64 -2.98 -11.17 0.60
N ASP A 65 -3.79 -10.33 1.25
CA ASP A 65 -3.39 -9.12 1.97
C ASP A 65 -2.79 -7.99 1.09
N ASP A 66 -2.83 -8.10 -0.25
CA ASP A 66 -2.60 -6.96 -1.15
C ASP A 66 -3.84 -6.08 -1.22
N LEU A 67 -3.69 -4.78 -1.50
CA LEU A 67 -4.80 -3.86 -1.72
C LEU A 67 -4.98 -3.61 -3.23
N ILE A 68 -6.18 -3.83 -3.74
CA ILE A 68 -6.59 -3.43 -5.08
C ILE A 68 -7.44 -2.17 -4.98
N ILE A 69 -7.10 -1.13 -5.75
CA ILE A 69 -7.87 0.11 -5.83
C ILE A 69 -8.52 0.17 -7.22
N THR A 70 -9.83 0.00 -7.28
CA THR A 70 -10.61 -0.01 -8.53
C THR A 70 -12.08 0.29 -8.31
N ASN A 71 -12.75 0.82 -9.35
CA ASN A 71 -14.20 0.93 -9.42
C ASN A 71 -14.84 -0.19 -10.26
N ASP A 72 -14.04 -1.07 -10.89
CA ASP A 72 -14.62 -2.20 -11.64
C ASP A 72 -15.07 -3.31 -10.69
N LYS A 73 -16.35 -3.67 -10.78
CA LYS A 73 -16.96 -4.68 -9.92
C LYS A 73 -16.54 -6.11 -10.27
N GLY A 74 -16.17 -6.35 -11.53
CA GLY A 74 -15.62 -7.62 -11.97
C GLY A 74 -14.26 -7.85 -11.37
N LEU A 75 -13.37 -6.85 -11.48
CA LEU A 75 -12.05 -6.88 -10.85
C LEU A 75 -12.16 -6.96 -9.32
N SER A 76 -13.11 -6.24 -8.71
CA SER A 76 -13.37 -6.33 -7.26
C SER A 76 -13.68 -7.77 -6.84
N SER A 77 -14.60 -8.44 -7.54
CA SER A 77 -14.94 -9.84 -7.26
C SER A 77 -13.76 -10.80 -7.43
N LEU A 78 -12.95 -10.59 -8.48
CA LEU A 78 -11.72 -11.38 -8.70
C LEU A 78 -10.70 -11.15 -7.58
N GLY A 79 -10.53 -9.90 -7.12
CA GLY A 79 -9.65 -9.57 -6.02
C GLY A 79 -10.05 -10.26 -4.71
N LEU A 80 -11.34 -10.19 -4.35
CA LEU A 80 -11.88 -10.85 -3.16
C LEU A 80 -11.68 -12.38 -3.22
N SER A 81 -11.87 -13.00 -4.38
CA SER A 81 -11.61 -14.44 -4.55
C SER A 81 -10.15 -14.84 -4.28
N LYS A 82 -9.22 -13.91 -4.45
CA LYS A 82 -7.78 -14.07 -4.11
C LYS A 82 -7.45 -13.71 -2.66
N LYS A 83 -8.46 -13.34 -1.86
CA LYS A 83 -8.30 -12.82 -0.50
C LYS A 83 -7.48 -11.53 -0.45
N ALA A 84 -7.48 -10.76 -1.53
CA ALA A 84 -6.97 -9.41 -1.54
C ALA A 84 -8.03 -8.45 -0.97
N MET A 85 -7.58 -7.37 -0.37
CA MET A 85 -8.46 -6.27 0.02
C MET A 85 -8.79 -5.43 -1.21
N VAL A 86 -10.00 -4.90 -1.26
CA VAL A 86 -10.44 -4.06 -2.38
C VAL A 86 -11.01 -2.76 -1.86
N MET A 87 -10.57 -1.64 -2.44
CA MET A 87 -11.06 -0.30 -2.13
C MET A 87 -11.56 0.38 -3.40
N ASP A 88 -12.72 1.02 -3.33
CA ASP A 88 -13.22 1.83 -4.45
C ASP A 88 -12.59 3.23 -4.46
N PHE A 89 -12.86 4.02 -5.51
CA PHE A 89 -12.32 5.38 -5.61
C PHE A 89 -12.98 6.39 -4.63
N GLN A 90 -13.98 5.99 -3.88
CA GLN A 90 -14.56 6.76 -2.79
C GLN A 90 -13.88 6.49 -1.43
N GLY A 91 -13.05 5.43 -1.36
CA GLY A 91 -12.39 5.00 -0.14
C GLY A 91 -13.17 3.94 0.64
N ASN A 92 -14.23 3.37 0.07
CA ASN A 92 -14.96 2.30 0.72
C ASN A 92 -14.28 0.96 0.45
N PHE A 93 -14.15 0.14 1.49
CA PHE A 93 -13.73 -1.25 1.31
C PHE A 93 -14.88 -2.08 0.76
N ILE A 94 -14.55 -2.90 -0.21
CA ILE A 94 -15.47 -3.87 -0.83
C ILE A 94 -15.16 -5.24 -0.22
N ASP A 95 -16.20 -5.90 0.28
CA ASP A 95 -16.16 -7.22 0.88
C ASP A 95 -17.23 -8.14 0.28
N ASP A 96 -17.27 -9.38 0.73
CA ASP A 96 -18.22 -10.38 0.25
C ASP A 96 -19.68 -10.01 0.54
N ASP A 97 -19.94 -9.23 1.59
CA ASP A 97 -21.29 -8.84 2.00
C ASP A 97 -21.84 -7.73 1.09
N ASN A 98 -21.01 -6.73 0.74
CA ASN A 98 -21.45 -5.59 -0.05
C ASN A 98 -21.29 -5.76 -1.57
N ILE A 99 -20.41 -6.66 -2.03
CA ILE A 99 -20.17 -6.89 -3.46
C ILE A 99 -21.43 -7.38 -4.20
N MET A 100 -22.22 -8.24 -3.56
CA MET A 100 -23.46 -8.77 -4.15
C MET A 100 -24.47 -7.68 -4.41
N GLU A 101 -24.71 -6.80 -3.43
CA GLU A 101 -25.60 -5.64 -3.57
C GLU A 101 -25.13 -4.70 -4.69
N MET A 102 -23.81 -4.48 -4.78
CA MET A 102 -23.20 -3.67 -5.82
C MET A 102 -23.36 -4.26 -7.22
N LEU A 103 -23.26 -5.59 -7.36
CA LEU A 103 -23.47 -6.30 -8.63
C LEU A 103 -24.94 -6.25 -9.07
N GLU A 104 -25.88 -6.44 -8.14
CA GLU A 104 -27.31 -6.33 -8.39
C GLU A 104 -27.70 -4.90 -8.83
N SER A 105 -27.17 -3.89 -8.14
CA SER A 105 -27.35 -2.48 -8.50
C SER A 105 -26.83 -2.18 -9.92
N ARG A 106 -25.66 -2.74 -10.30
CA ARG A 106 -25.11 -2.61 -11.67
C ARG A 106 -26.03 -3.25 -12.69
N HIS A 107 -26.52 -4.47 -12.40
CA HIS A 107 -27.46 -5.17 -13.29
C HIS A 107 -28.76 -4.39 -13.48
N PHE A 108 -29.32 -3.86 -12.39
CA PHE A 108 -30.51 -3.01 -12.42
C PHE A 108 -30.27 -1.75 -13.26
N LYS A 109 -29.18 -1.02 -13.02
CA LYS A 109 -28.84 0.19 -13.78
C LYS A 109 -28.61 -0.10 -15.28
N ARG A 110 -28.06 -1.27 -15.63
CA ARG A 110 -27.91 -1.71 -17.02
C ARG A 110 -29.27 -1.93 -17.66
N LYS A 111 -30.18 -2.68 -17.01
CA LYS A 111 -31.55 -2.88 -17.49
C LYS A 111 -32.31 -1.56 -17.68
N MET A 112 -32.10 -0.60 -16.78
CA MET A 112 -32.75 0.72 -16.91
C MET A 112 -32.19 1.51 -18.09
N ARG A 113 -30.88 1.43 -18.37
CA ARG A 113 -30.27 2.05 -19.56
C ARG A 113 -30.80 1.42 -20.87
N GLU A 114 -30.98 0.11 -20.90
CA GLU A 114 -31.61 -0.58 -22.04
C GLU A 114 -33.04 -0.09 -22.30
N ARG A 115 -33.73 0.37 -21.24
CA ARG A 115 -35.04 1.03 -21.31
C ARG A 115 -34.98 2.54 -21.53
N GLN A 116 -33.80 3.10 -21.86
CA GLN A 116 -33.54 4.53 -22.05
C GLN A 116 -33.75 5.39 -20.79
N ILE A 117 -33.74 4.80 -19.61
CA ILE A 117 -33.80 5.53 -18.34
C ILE A 117 -32.38 5.74 -17.86
N TYR A 118 -31.97 7.01 -17.79
CA TYR A 118 -30.61 7.41 -17.39
C TYR A 118 -30.66 8.04 -16.01
N PHE A 119 -29.74 7.62 -15.15
CA PHE A 119 -29.51 8.25 -13.85
C PHE A 119 -28.38 9.26 -13.99
N ASN A 120 -28.59 10.46 -13.44
CA ASN A 120 -27.51 11.44 -13.34
C ASN A 120 -26.41 10.92 -12.43
N ILE A 121 -25.22 10.77 -12.98
CA ILE A 121 -24.03 10.46 -12.19
C ILE A 121 -23.50 11.81 -11.69
N ALA A 122 -23.50 12.02 -10.37
CA ALA A 122 -22.87 13.19 -9.78
C ALA A 122 -21.39 13.23 -10.19
N LYS A 123 -20.91 14.42 -10.55
CA LYS A 123 -19.48 14.62 -10.78
C LYS A 123 -18.75 14.40 -9.45
N ARG A 124 -17.56 13.78 -9.53
CA ARG A 124 -16.66 13.66 -8.37
C ARG A 124 -16.34 15.06 -7.85
N ASP A 125 -16.39 15.22 -6.55
CA ASP A 125 -16.11 16.46 -5.85
C ASP A 125 -14.89 16.34 -4.92
N ASN A 126 -14.46 17.43 -4.34
CA ASN A 126 -13.34 17.45 -3.41
C ASN A 126 -13.62 16.67 -2.11
N VAL A 127 -14.88 16.41 -1.79
CA VAL A 127 -15.27 15.63 -0.60
C VAL A 127 -14.89 14.16 -0.83
N ALA A 128 -15.21 13.61 -2.01
CA ALA A 128 -14.83 12.24 -2.38
C ALA A 128 -13.31 12.04 -2.41
N ASP A 129 -12.54 13.06 -2.81
CA ASP A 129 -11.08 13.01 -2.76
C ASP A 129 -10.56 13.02 -1.32
N CYS A 130 -11.19 13.80 -0.44
CA CYS A 130 -10.85 13.86 0.98
C CYS A 130 -11.18 12.53 1.69
N ASP A 131 -12.31 11.92 1.38
CA ASP A 131 -12.74 10.65 1.99
C ASP A 131 -11.84 9.50 1.54
N PHE A 132 -11.51 9.43 0.25
CA PHE A 132 -10.54 8.48 -0.26
C PHE A 132 -9.15 8.67 0.39
N TYR A 133 -8.67 9.93 0.48
CA TYR A 133 -7.40 10.23 1.14
C TYR A 133 -7.38 9.73 2.58
N LYS A 134 -8.43 9.99 3.37
CA LYS A 134 -8.54 9.56 4.77
C LYS A 134 -8.54 8.04 4.89
N ALA A 135 -9.33 7.36 4.04
CA ALA A 135 -9.44 5.90 4.05
C ALA A 135 -8.12 5.22 3.70
N LEU A 136 -7.47 5.65 2.60
CA LEU A 136 -6.19 5.09 2.19
C LEU A 136 -5.08 5.42 3.18
N LYS A 137 -5.08 6.65 3.75
CA LYS A 137 -4.12 7.04 4.79
C LYS A 137 -4.26 6.13 6.00
N LYS A 138 -5.49 5.97 6.53
CA LYS A 138 -5.76 5.09 7.68
C LYS A 138 -5.30 3.66 7.39
N PHE A 139 -5.65 3.13 6.22
CA PHE A 139 -5.22 1.81 5.79
C PHE A 139 -3.69 1.64 5.78
N LEU A 140 -2.97 2.63 5.25
CA LEU A 140 -1.51 2.60 5.20
C LEU A 140 -0.88 2.73 6.60
N GLU A 141 -1.50 3.48 7.50
CA GLU A 141 -1.08 3.60 8.90
C GLU A 141 -1.25 2.28 9.67
N GLU A 142 -2.36 1.59 9.45
CA GLU A 142 -2.66 0.29 10.07
C GLU A 142 -1.83 -0.87 9.47
N ASN A 143 -1.40 -0.74 8.21
CA ASN A 143 -0.65 -1.76 7.47
C ASN A 143 0.78 -1.29 7.14
N LYS A 144 1.38 -0.49 7.99
CA LYS A 144 2.76 -0.03 7.81
C LYS A 144 3.69 -1.23 7.68
N MET A 145 4.42 -1.29 6.56
CA MET A 145 5.46 -2.32 6.41
C MET A 145 6.54 -2.11 7.46
N LEU A 146 6.83 -3.17 8.19
CA LEU A 146 7.96 -3.17 9.11
C LEU A 146 9.26 -3.20 8.30
N THR A 147 10.22 -2.39 8.69
CA THR A 147 11.58 -2.41 8.13
C THR A 147 12.58 -2.56 9.27
N LEU A 148 13.32 -3.65 9.27
CA LEU A 148 14.39 -3.88 10.25
C LEU A 148 15.73 -3.47 9.65
N PHE A 149 16.29 -2.37 10.14
CA PHE A 149 17.64 -1.96 9.81
C PHE A 149 18.65 -2.72 10.70
N VAL A 150 19.57 -3.39 10.06
CA VAL A 150 20.60 -4.20 10.71
C VAL A 150 21.97 -3.92 10.09
N SER A 151 23.02 -4.42 10.72
CA SER A 151 24.35 -4.49 10.14
C SER A 151 24.90 -5.89 10.33
N SER A 152 25.49 -6.47 9.29
CA SER A 152 26.23 -7.74 9.39
C SER A 152 27.45 -7.67 10.32
N LEU A 153 27.90 -6.46 10.68
CA LEU A 153 29.01 -6.20 11.57
C LEU A 153 28.58 -5.92 13.01
N CYS A 154 27.27 -5.84 13.29
CA CYS A 154 26.73 -5.53 14.60
C CYS A 154 26.43 -6.82 15.38
N PRO A 155 26.99 -7.02 16.59
CA PRO A 155 26.75 -8.23 17.38
C PRO A 155 25.30 -8.34 17.92
N ASP A 156 24.59 -7.22 18.08
CA ASP A 156 23.24 -7.16 18.61
C ASP A 156 22.16 -7.41 17.53
N CYS A 157 22.54 -7.38 16.24
CA CYS A 157 21.59 -7.56 15.14
C CYS A 157 21.09 -9.01 14.95
N PRO A 158 21.90 -10.08 15.13
CA PRO A 158 21.40 -11.44 14.98
C PRO A 158 20.25 -11.82 15.93
N PRO A 159 20.25 -11.47 17.23
CA PRO A 159 19.11 -11.68 18.13
C PRO A 159 17.84 -10.98 17.63
N ALA A 160 17.92 -9.72 17.21
CA ALA A 160 16.80 -8.95 16.70
C ALA A 160 16.19 -9.59 15.42
N ILE A 161 17.04 -10.08 14.53
CA ILE A 161 16.59 -10.83 13.34
C ILE A 161 15.87 -12.12 13.74
N ALA A 162 16.39 -12.83 14.75
CA ALA A 162 15.78 -14.06 15.23
C ALA A 162 14.40 -13.80 15.84
N GLU A 163 14.25 -12.76 16.65
CA GLU A 163 13.00 -12.37 17.29
C GLU A 163 11.92 -11.99 16.26
N VAL A 164 12.26 -11.19 15.25
CA VAL A 164 11.34 -10.82 14.16
C VAL A 164 10.89 -12.05 13.36
N LYS A 165 11.79 -13.01 13.12
CA LYS A 165 11.47 -14.27 12.43
C LYS A 165 10.61 -15.21 13.28
N GLU A 166 10.90 -15.33 14.58
CA GLU A 166 10.14 -16.16 15.52
C GLU A 166 8.69 -15.69 15.63
N LYS A 167 8.48 -14.37 15.66
CA LYS A 167 7.16 -13.75 15.64
C LYS A 167 6.50 -13.75 14.24
N ASN A 168 7.17 -14.29 13.22
CA ASN A 168 6.70 -14.36 11.83
C ASN A 168 6.19 -13.02 11.28
N LEU A 169 6.89 -11.93 11.61
CA LEU A 169 6.53 -10.59 11.15
C LEU A 169 6.87 -10.40 9.66
N ASP A 170 5.94 -9.82 8.90
CA ASP A 170 6.19 -9.40 7.51
C ASP A 170 7.07 -8.13 7.52
N CYS A 171 8.38 -8.33 7.53
CA CYS A 171 9.38 -7.30 7.75
C CYS A 171 10.46 -7.34 6.67
N GLU A 172 10.74 -6.19 6.06
CA GLU A 172 11.90 -6.03 5.18
C GLU A 172 13.17 -5.90 6.02
N ILE A 173 14.13 -6.79 5.83
CA ILE A 173 15.45 -6.71 6.51
C ILE A 173 16.42 -5.97 5.60
N VAL A 174 16.92 -4.82 6.08
CA VAL A 174 17.85 -3.95 5.36
C VAL A 174 19.21 -3.94 6.06
N ASP A 175 20.20 -4.63 5.48
CA ASP A 175 21.58 -4.53 5.95
C ASP A 175 22.20 -3.21 5.48
N ILE A 176 22.43 -2.28 6.43
CA ILE A 176 23.00 -0.96 6.14
C ILE A 176 24.44 -1.02 5.65
N THR A 177 25.16 -2.10 5.95
CA THR A 177 26.54 -2.33 5.48
C THR A 177 26.59 -3.08 4.15
N GLY A 178 25.45 -3.62 3.68
CA GLY A 178 25.37 -4.38 2.43
C GLY A 178 25.47 -3.52 1.17
N SER A 179 25.08 -2.23 1.24
CA SER A 179 25.22 -1.30 0.11
C SER A 179 25.13 0.16 0.55
N MET A 180 25.72 1.07 -0.29
CA MET A 180 25.57 2.52 -0.08
C MET A 180 24.11 3.00 -0.19
N ALA A 181 23.27 2.30 -0.97
CA ALA A 181 21.85 2.62 -1.08
C ALA A 181 21.13 2.34 0.24
N ASN A 182 21.39 1.18 0.87
CA ASN A 182 20.84 0.81 2.15
C ASN A 182 21.29 1.77 3.27
N LEU A 183 22.58 2.11 3.27
CA LEU A 183 23.13 3.08 4.24
C LEU A 183 22.43 4.46 4.09
N LYS A 184 22.30 4.98 2.87
CA LYS A 184 21.63 6.26 2.64
C LYS A 184 20.15 6.22 3.04
N ARG A 185 19.46 5.10 2.80
CA ARG A 185 18.07 4.92 3.26
C ARG A 185 17.99 5.00 4.78
N PHE A 186 18.84 4.28 5.49
CA PHE A 186 18.88 4.31 6.95
C PHE A 186 19.22 5.70 7.51
N LEU A 187 20.27 6.36 6.98
CA LEU A 187 20.68 7.69 7.44
C LEU A 187 19.58 8.73 7.24
N LYS A 188 18.83 8.63 6.17
CA LYS A 188 17.68 9.52 5.91
C LYS A 188 16.63 9.39 7.01
N GLU A 189 16.31 8.17 7.46
CA GLU A 189 15.35 7.96 8.54
C GLU A 189 15.94 8.38 9.89
N ARG A 190 17.19 8.02 10.16
CA ARG A 190 17.89 8.33 11.42
C ARG A 190 18.05 9.83 11.66
N ASP A 191 18.52 10.56 10.63
CA ASP A 191 18.93 11.96 10.79
C ASP A 191 17.73 12.93 10.85
N PHE A 192 16.50 12.45 10.60
CA PHE A 192 15.26 13.23 10.68
C PHE A 192 14.27 12.74 11.74
N SER A 193 14.61 11.72 12.52
CA SER A 193 13.75 11.18 13.57
C SER A 193 14.29 11.50 14.96
N GLU A 194 13.48 12.16 15.79
CA GLU A 194 13.77 12.47 17.19
C GLU A 194 14.05 11.19 18.02
N SER A 195 13.54 10.04 17.58
CA SER A 195 13.80 8.74 18.23
C SER A 195 15.29 8.36 18.26
N PHE A 196 16.10 8.96 17.41
CA PHE A 196 17.53 8.70 17.34
C PHE A 196 18.40 9.73 18.08
N ASP A 197 17.84 10.82 18.64
CA ASP A 197 18.62 11.90 19.24
C ASP A 197 19.58 11.41 20.31
N GLU A 198 19.09 10.63 21.28
CA GLU A 198 19.95 10.04 22.33
C GLU A 198 21.01 9.08 21.76
N ILE A 199 20.69 8.36 20.69
CA ILE A 199 21.59 7.40 20.05
C ILE A 199 22.73 8.15 19.37
N VAL A 200 22.41 9.24 18.69
CA VAL A 200 23.38 10.11 18.01
C VAL A 200 24.24 10.85 19.02
N GLU A 201 23.66 11.38 20.10
CA GLU A 201 24.41 12.03 21.18
C GLU A 201 25.46 11.07 21.84
N LYS A 202 25.07 9.80 21.97
CA LYS A 202 25.97 8.74 22.47
C LYS A 202 26.95 8.21 21.41
N ASN A 203 27.03 8.84 20.23
CA ASN A 203 27.85 8.45 19.07
C ASN A 203 27.65 6.98 18.64
N ARG A 204 26.40 6.49 18.68
CA ARG A 204 26.04 5.15 18.25
C ARG A 204 25.42 5.20 16.84
N VAL A 205 25.48 4.07 16.14
CA VAL A 205 24.86 3.94 14.79
C VAL A 205 23.34 3.87 14.90
N GLY A 206 22.80 3.11 15.86
CA GLY A 206 21.36 2.93 16.07
C GLY A 206 20.79 1.73 15.33
N VAL A 207 21.55 0.64 15.24
CA VAL A 207 21.06 -0.66 14.75
C VAL A 207 21.32 -1.72 15.82
N PRO A 208 20.43 -2.74 15.95
CA PRO A 208 19.20 -2.96 15.17
C PRO A 208 18.12 -1.93 15.49
N ALA A 209 17.36 -1.53 14.45
CA ALA A 209 16.21 -0.63 14.58
C ALA A 209 15.04 -1.14 13.74
N LEU A 210 13.91 -1.44 14.36
CA LEU A 210 12.69 -1.83 13.68
C LEU A 210 11.82 -0.58 13.49
N MET A 211 11.54 -0.25 12.26
CA MET A 211 10.74 0.90 11.85
C MET A 211 9.33 0.44 11.46
N ARG A 212 8.32 1.16 11.97
CA ARG A 212 6.92 1.08 11.57
C ARG A 212 6.43 2.49 11.21
N GLY A 213 6.48 2.84 9.94
CA GLY A 213 6.23 4.22 9.47
C GLY A 213 7.30 5.17 10.00
N ASP A 214 6.92 6.10 10.88
CA ASP A 214 7.81 7.10 11.49
C ASP A 214 8.25 6.70 12.91
N GLU A 215 7.82 5.55 13.43
CA GLU A 215 8.13 5.04 14.77
C GLU A 215 9.25 4.01 14.71
N PHE A 216 10.11 4.03 15.73
CA PHE A 216 11.27 3.13 15.85
C PHE A 216 11.27 2.37 17.16
N TYR A 217 11.63 1.08 17.09
CA TYR A 217 11.89 0.21 18.23
C TYR A 217 13.33 -0.30 18.17
N PHE A 218 14.07 -0.19 19.28
CA PHE A 218 15.51 -0.48 19.35
C PHE A 218 15.85 -1.79 20.08
N PHE A 219 14.90 -2.66 20.31
CA PHE A 219 15.06 -3.96 20.97
C PHE A 219 15.52 -3.84 22.44
N ASP A 220 15.11 -2.78 23.10
CA ASP A 220 15.41 -2.47 24.50
C ASP A 220 14.18 -2.59 25.41
N GLY A 221 13.04 -3.05 24.88
CA GLY A 221 11.76 -3.19 25.57
C GLY A 221 10.95 -4.37 25.09
N ASN A 222 9.61 -4.23 25.13
CA ASN A 222 8.66 -5.25 24.70
C ASN A 222 8.22 -4.99 23.25
N LEU A 223 8.63 -5.87 22.34
CA LEU A 223 8.27 -5.76 20.92
C LEU A 223 6.76 -5.86 20.69
N ASP A 224 6.02 -6.62 21.50
CA ASP A 224 4.57 -6.76 21.36
C ASP A 224 3.86 -5.42 21.65
N GLU A 225 4.29 -4.68 22.65
CA GLU A 225 3.78 -3.33 22.94
C GLU A 225 3.98 -2.37 21.75
N PHE A 226 5.14 -2.43 21.12
CA PHE A 226 5.41 -1.62 19.91
C PHE A 226 4.52 -2.04 18.72
N LEU A 227 4.18 -3.32 18.60
CA LEU A 227 3.36 -3.83 17.52
C LEU A 227 1.85 -3.54 17.70
N GLU A 228 1.38 -3.44 18.95
CA GLU A 228 -0.02 -3.18 19.28
C GLU A 228 -0.38 -1.68 19.29
N GLY A 229 0.58 -0.78 19.49
CA GLY A 229 0.43 0.69 19.48
C GLY A 229 0.39 1.25 18.08
#